data_3fdbe0f23561f0552b14e32c52bc9936
#
_entry.id   3fdbe0f23561f0552b14e32c52bc9936
#
_cell.length_a   1.000
_cell.length_b   1.000
_cell.length_c   1.000
_cell.angle_alpha   90.00
_cell.angle_beta   90.00
_cell.angle_gamma   90.00
#
_symmetry.space_group_name_H-M   'P 1'
#
loop_
_entity.id
_entity.type
_entity.pdbx_description
1 polymer ?
#
loop_
_entity_poly.entity_id
_entity_poly.type
_entity_poly.pdbx_seq_one_letter_code
_entity_poly.pdbx_strand_id
1 'polypeptide(L)'
;MIESYIDKSRSKWRTTFIVLLCTLILGFVLSISLGSVDIPFSYILDYIFGSRGNHIWDNIIANFRIPKSLTALLAGSALAVSGLQMQTLFRNPLAGPFILGISSGAGLGVALVIFLGVWIGGFIEMTGMGRSWLLVSSAALGSFIVLSVVLIASFRIRSGISLLIIGLMFGSAVSATVSILQYFSQAENIQAYVIWTFGSLGSLSWSELYVMTPVIVVSLVGSFLLSKPLNVLLLGENYAESLGLNIKRTRMLIIINTSFLAGTVTAFCGPIAFIGLAIPHIARMLFHTSNHLLLTPLVILLGSLLLIIFDVISQLPGMDETLPINAITSLFGAPFVIWLILRKSNLNYQF
;
A
#
# COMPACT_ATOMS: atom_id res chain seq x y z
N MET A 1 39.15 -3.12 -16.80
CA MET A 1 38.36 -4.21 -16.15
C MET A 1 37.27 -3.65 -15.22
N ILE A 2 37.53 -2.71 -14.33
CA ILE A 2 36.52 -2.11 -13.41
C ILE A 2 35.48 -1.30 -14.20
N GLU A 3 35.85 -0.49 -15.18
CA GLU A 3 34.92 0.27 -16.02
C GLU A 3 33.99 -0.63 -16.83
N SER A 4 34.51 -1.70 -17.42
CA SER A 4 33.69 -2.66 -18.16
C SER A 4 32.69 -3.41 -17.27
N TYR A 5 33.04 -3.65 -15.99
CA TYR A 5 32.13 -4.26 -15.01
C TYR A 5 31.03 -3.28 -14.57
N ILE A 6 31.38 -2.01 -14.38
CA ILE A 6 30.42 -0.94 -14.04
C ILE A 6 29.45 -0.70 -15.19
N ASP A 7 29.92 -0.66 -16.43
CA ASP A 7 29.08 -0.48 -17.62
C ASP A 7 28.15 -1.68 -17.85
N LYS A 8 28.65 -2.89 -17.65
CA LYS A 8 27.82 -4.12 -17.76
C LYS A 8 26.76 -4.20 -16.67
N SER A 9 27.07 -3.71 -15.47
CA SER A 9 26.10 -3.58 -14.37
C SER A 9 25.02 -2.53 -14.69
N ARG A 10 25.41 -1.34 -15.14
CA ARG A 10 24.49 -0.27 -15.55
C ARG A 10 23.59 -0.68 -16.71
N SER A 11 24.11 -1.40 -17.70
CA SER A 11 23.33 -1.91 -18.83
C SER A 11 22.24 -2.90 -18.36
N LYS A 12 22.59 -3.86 -17.49
CA LYS A 12 21.61 -4.81 -16.92
C LYS A 12 20.50 -4.09 -16.15
N TRP A 13 20.83 -3.07 -15.36
CA TRP A 13 19.85 -2.28 -14.63
C TRP A 13 18.85 -1.57 -15.55
N ARG A 14 19.35 -0.90 -16.59
CA ARG A 14 18.49 -0.22 -17.57
C ARG A 14 17.58 -1.20 -18.29
N THR A 15 18.12 -2.34 -18.74
CA THR A 15 17.32 -3.39 -19.41
C THR A 15 16.22 -3.92 -18.49
N THR A 16 16.53 -4.26 -17.22
CA THR A 16 15.53 -4.79 -16.31
C THR A 16 14.47 -3.75 -15.96
N PHE A 17 14.86 -2.47 -15.82
CA PHE A 17 13.91 -1.38 -15.58
C PHE A 17 12.95 -1.22 -16.78
N ILE A 18 13.47 -1.24 -18.00
CA ILE A 18 12.65 -1.16 -19.23
C ILE A 18 11.70 -2.36 -19.34
N VAL A 19 12.20 -3.58 -19.07
CA VAL A 19 11.38 -4.79 -19.09
C VAL A 19 10.25 -4.67 -18.05
N LEU A 20 10.54 -4.24 -16.82
CA LEU A 20 9.52 -4.05 -15.79
C LEU A 20 8.49 -2.99 -16.19
N LEU A 21 8.94 -1.90 -16.78
CA LEU A 21 8.04 -0.84 -17.27
C LEU A 21 7.13 -1.35 -18.40
N CYS A 22 7.69 -2.05 -19.36
CA CYS A 22 6.91 -2.66 -20.45
C CYS A 22 5.91 -3.69 -19.90
N THR A 23 6.33 -4.53 -18.95
CA THR A 23 5.46 -5.51 -18.30
C THR A 23 4.34 -4.83 -17.50
N LEU A 24 4.64 -3.71 -16.83
CA LEU A 24 3.64 -2.92 -16.11
C LEU A 24 2.60 -2.32 -17.07
N ILE A 25 3.04 -1.75 -18.20
CA ILE A 25 2.14 -1.21 -19.22
C ILE A 25 1.26 -2.32 -19.79
N LEU A 26 1.85 -3.48 -20.13
CA LEU A 26 1.10 -4.64 -20.60
C LEU A 26 0.11 -5.12 -19.54
N GLY A 27 0.53 -5.25 -18.29
CA GLY A 27 -0.32 -5.64 -17.16
C GLY A 27 -1.49 -4.66 -16.96
N PHE A 28 -1.24 -3.36 -17.09
CA PHE A 28 -2.26 -2.32 -17.01
C PHE A 28 -3.32 -2.46 -18.12
N VAL A 29 -2.88 -2.66 -19.36
CA VAL A 29 -3.78 -2.90 -20.51
C VAL A 29 -4.58 -4.19 -20.31
N LEU A 30 -3.94 -5.27 -19.84
CA LEU A 30 -4.62 -6.53 -19.52
C LEU A 30 -5.64 -6.37 -18.39
N SER A 31 -5.32 -5.60 -17.36
CA SER A 31 -6.27 -5.32 -16.25
C SER A 31 -7.52 -4.57 -16.73
N ILE A 32 -7.38 -3.67 -17.72
CA ILE A 32 -8.53 -3.01 -18.36
C ILE A 32 -9.30 -3.99 -19.25
N SER A 33 -8.62 -4.98 -19.84
CA SER A 33 -9.24 -5.94 -20.77
C SER A 33 -10.06 -7.00 -20.06
N LEU A 34 -9.57 -7.47 -18.90
CA LEU A 34 -10.19 -8.54 -18.15
C LEU A 34 -11.22 -7.98 -17.13
N GLY A 35 -12.30 -8.71 -16.92
CA GLY A 35 -13.38 -8.35 -15.98
C GLY A 35 -14.59 -9.25 -16.17
N SER A 36 -15.64 -9.03 -15.35
CA SER A 36 -16.91 -9.79 -15.41
C SER A 36 -17.67 -9.64 -16.73
N VAL A 37 -17.51 -8.49 -17.39
CA VAL A 37 -18.13 -8.25 -18.72
C VAL A 37 -17.07 -8.51 -19.80
N ASP A 38 -17.38 -9.40 -20.73
CA ASP A 38 -16.49 -9.68 -21.87
C ASP A 38 -16.50 -8.51 -22.86
N ILE A 39 -15.39 -7.79 -22.90
CA ILE A 39 -15.12 -6.74 -23.90
C ILE A 39 -14.00 -7.22 -24.80
N PRO A 40 -14.19 -7.30 -26.13
CA PRO A 40 -13.15 -7.75 -27.04
C PRO A 40 -11.89 -6.90 -26.91
N PHE A 41 -10.72 -7.53 -26.90
CA PHE A 41 -9.45 -6.84 -26.79
C PHE A 41 -9.22 -5.80 -27.91
N SER A 42 -9.71 -6.09 -29.13
CA SER A 42 -9.69 -5.15 -30.24
C SER A 42 -10.43 -3.84 -29.90
N TYR A 43 -11.60 -3.95 -29.22
CA TYR A 43 -12.36 -2.77 -28.82
C TYR A 43 -11.60 -1.89 -27.82
N ILE A 44 -10.83 -2.51 -26.91
CA ILE A 44 -10.02 -1.77 -25.93
C ILE A 44 -8.89 -1.01 -26.61
N LEU A 45 -8.25 -1.63 -27.63
CA LEU A 45 -7.26 -0.93 -28.44
C LEU A 45 -7.91 0.23 -29.18
N ASP A 46 -9.04 0.00 -29.85
CA ASP A 46 -9.79 1.06 -30.54
C ASP A 46 -10.18 2.20 -29.58
N TYR A 47 -10.62 1.87 -28.35
CA TYR A 47 -10.93 2.84 -27.31
C TYR A 47 -9.71 3.69 -26.93
N ILE A 48 -8.53 3.08 -26.75
CA ILE A 48 -7.28 3.77 -26.43
C ILE A 48 -6.85 4.70 -27.56
N PHE A 49 -7.08 4.31 -28.82
CA PHE A 49 -6.78 5.13 -30.00
C PHE A 49 -7.90 6.15 -30.34
N GLY A 50 -8.94 6.26 -29.51
CA GLY A 50 -9.95 7.28 -29.62
C GLY A 50 -11.21 6.88 -30.39
N SER A 51 -11.31 5.65 -30.87
CA SER A 51 -12.53 5.12 -31.50
C SER A 51 -13.53 4.68 -30.44
N ARG A 52 -14.74 5.21 -30.50
CA ARG A 52 -15.83 4.89 -29.58
C ARG A 52 -17.04 4.42 -30.38
N GLY A 53 -17.60 3.28 -30.01
CA GLY A 53 -18.69 2.69 -30.79
C GLY A 53 -19.81 2.09 -29.93
N ASN A 54 -19.55 1.77 -28.66
CA ASN A 54 -20.51 1.15 -27.77
C ASN A 54 -20.56 1.90 -26.44
N HIS A 55 -21.61 2.67 -26.19
CA HIS A 55 -21.79 3.47 -25.00
C HIS A 55 -21.70 2.67 -23.68
N ILE A 56 -22.12 1.41 -23.67
CA ILE A 56 -22.07 0.56 -22.47
C ILE A 56 -20.62 0.21 -22.17
N TRP A 57 -19.86 -0.27 -23.16
CA TRP A 57 -18.46 -0.63 -23.01
C TRP A 57 -17.59 0.58 -22.69
N ASP A 58 -17.84 1.71 -23.34
CA ASP A 58 -17.15 2.97 -23.06
C ASP A 58 -17.34 3.39 -21.60
N ASN A 59 -18.57 3.29 -21.08
CA ASN A 59 -18.87 3.60 -19.68
C ASN A 59 -18.17 2.63 -18.72
N ILE A 60 -18.17 1.32 -19.00
CA ILE A 60 -17.48 0.32 -18.19
C ILE A 60 -15.97 0.58 -18.16
N ILE A 61 -15.37 0.85 -19.31
CA ILE A 61 -13.94 1.13 -19.39
C ILE A 61 -13.60 2.41 -18.64
N ALA A 62 -14.31 3.51 -18.93
CA ALA A 62 -14.00 4.83 -18.38
C ALA A 62 -14.26 4.96 -16.89
N ASN A 63 -15.37 4.42 -16.39
CA ASN A 63 -15.83 4.70 -15.03
C ASN A 63 -15.57 3.56 -14.02
N PHE A 64 -15.21 2.37 -14.51
CA PHE A 64 -14.94 1.21 -13.63
C PHE A 64 -13.54 0.64 -13.84
N ARG A 65 -13.15 0.26 -15.07
CA ARG A 65 -11.90 -0.47 -15.30
C ARG A 65 -10.66 0.42 -15.19
N ILE A 66 -10.67 1.61 -15.78
CA ILE A 66 -9.55 2.55 -15.69
C ILE A 66 -9.34 3.03 -14.25
N PRO A 67 -10.37 3.52 -13.51
CA PRO A 67 -10.22 3.88 -12.10
C PRO A 67 -9.68 2.74 -11.25
N LYS A 68 -10.18 1.52 -11.42
CA LYS A 68 -9.73 0.34 -10.70
C LYS A 68 -8.25 0.02 -10.96
N SER A 69 -7.83 0.01 -12.24
CA SER A 69 -6.44 -0.27 -12.62
C SER A 69 -5.49 0.82 -12.13
N LEU A 70 -5.91 2.10 -12.16
CA LEU A 70 -5.15 3.21 -11.60
C LEU A 70 -5.03 3.09 -10.08
N THR A 71 -6.10 2.69 -9.41
CA THR A 71 -6.09 2.43 -7.96
C THR A 71 -5.10 1.33 -7.62
N ALA A 72 -5.08 0.22 -8.36
CA ALA A 72 -4.13 -0.87 -8.18
C ALA A 72 -2.68 -0.40 -8.34
N LEU A 73 -2.40 0.40 -9.38
CA LEU A 73 -1.08 0.98 -9.64
C LEU A 73 -0.62 1.86 -8.47
N LEU A 74 -1.47 2.78 -8.03
CA LEU A 74 -1.17 3.72 -6.95
C LEU A 74 -1.03 3.00 -5.60
N ALA A 75 -1.96 2.11 -5.27
CA ALA A 75 -1.94 1.38 -4.00
C ALA A 75 -0.74 0.44 -3.92
N GLY A 76 -0.41 -0.27 -5.00
CA GLY A 76 0.75 -1.14 -5.06
C GLY A 76 2.06 -0.39 -4.87
N SER A 77 2.24 0.73 -5.56
CA SER A 77 3.42 1.59 -5.42
C SER A 77 3.54 2.16 -4.00
N ALA A 78 2.45 2.69 -3.45
CA ALA A 78 2.44 3.30 -2.13
C ALA A 78 2.74 2.30 -1.01
N LEU A 79 2.08 1.14 -1.01
CA LEU A 79 2.32 0.10 0.00
C LEU A 79 3.74 -0.46 -0.09
N ALA A 80 4.26 -0.68 -1.30
CA ALA A 80 5.59 -1.22 -1.49
C ALA A 80 6.68 -0.24 -1.02
N VAL A 81 6.57 1.05 -1.34
CA VAL A 81 7.52 2.08 -0.89
C VAL A 81 7.42 2.31 0.61
N SER A 82 6.21 2.34 1.17
CA SER A 82 6.02 2.45 2.61
C SER A 82 6.69 1.29 3.35
N GLY A 83 6.56 0.07 2.82
CA GLY A 83 7.26 -1.10 3.35
C GLY A 83 8.78 -0.99 3.28
N LEU A 84 9.34 -0.53 2.16
CA LEU A 84 10.77 -0.28 2.00
C LEU A 84 11.29 0.67 3.09
N GLN A 85 10.59 1.76 3.35
CA GLN A 85 10.93 2.73 4.38
C GLN A 85 10.88 2.14 5.78
N MET A 86 9.84 1.36 6.09
CA MET A 86 9.70 0.72 7.40
C MET A 86 10.76 -0.34 7.65
N GLN A 87 11.06 -1.18 6.66
CA GLN A 87 12.13 -2.18 6.78
C GLN A 87 13.47 -1.53 7.07
N THR A 88 13.77 -0.40 6.46
CA THR A 88 15.01 0.35 6.69
C THR A 88 15.01 1.04 8.04
N LEU A 89 13.93 1.72 8.41
CA LEU A 89 13.81 2.43 9.67
C LEU A 89 13.98 1.49 10.88
N PHE A 90 13.34 0.31 10.83
CA PHE A 90 13.41 -0.67 11.91
C PHE A 90 14.56 -1.67 11.75
N ARG A 91 15.34 -1.57 10.67
CA ARG A 91 16.38 -2.54 10.32
C ARG A 91 15.87 -3.99 10.45
N ASN A 92 14.64 -4.19 10.01
CA ASN A 92 13.95 -5.47 10.09
C ASN A 92 13.26 -5.76 8.75
N PRO A 93 13.66 -6.81 8.03
CA PRO A 93 13.06 -7.16 6.73
C PRO A 93 11.58 -7.55 6.82
N LEU A 94 11.09 -7.85 8.03
CA LEU A 94 9.69 -8.20 8.29
C LEU A 94 8.85 -6.99 8.74
N ALA A 95 9.43 -5.79 8.80
CA ALA A 95 8.69 -4.58 9.15
C ALA A 95 7.84 -4.12 7.97
N GLY A 96 6.53 -4.24 8.09
CA GLY A 96 5.56 -3.68 7.15
C GLY A 96 4.99 -2.33 7.63
N PRO A 97 4.30 -1.58 6.77
CA PRO A 97 3.74 -0.27 7.12
C PRO A 97 2.68 -0.36 8.21
N PHE A 98 1.99 -1.49 8.33
CA PHE A 98 0.90 -1.69 9.30
C PHE A 98 1.37 -1.98 10.73
N ILE A 99 2.64 -2.27 10.94
CA ILE A 99 3.22 -2.52 12.28
C ILE A 99 3.04 -1.30 13.21
N LEU A 100 2.97 -0.10 12.66
CA LEU A 100 2.70 1.13 13.44
C LEU A 100 1.22 1.28 13.83
N GLY A 101 0.35 0.30 13.57
CA GLY A 101 -1.06 0.35 13.92
C GLY A 101 -1.92 1.24 12.99
N ILE A 102 -1.39 1.70 11.85
CA ILE A 102 -2.10 2.56 10.90
C ILE A 102 -3.38 1.90 10.42
N SER A 103 -3.31 0.63 10.02
CA SER A 103 -4.48 -0.13 9.56
C SER A 103 -5.48 -0.37 10.70
N SER A 104 -5.00 -0.62 11.93
CA SER A 104 -5.88 -0.78 13.08
C SER A 104 -6.60 0.54 13.40
N GLY A 105 -5.90 1.67 13.32
CA GLY A 105 -6.49 2.99 13.47
C GLY A 105 -7.57 3.27 12.42
N ALA A 106 -7.31 2.96 11.15
CA ALA A 106 -8.31 3.05 10.09
C ALA A 106 -9.53 2.19 10.40
N GLY A 107 -9.31 0.93 10.80
CA GLY A 107 -10.37 0.00 11.19
C GLY A 107 -11.21 0.51 12.35
N LEU A 108 -10.60 1.14 13.36
CA LEU A 108 -11.33 1.76 14.46
C LEU A 108 -12.19 2.93 13.98
N GLY A 109 -11.64 3.82 13.14
CA GLY A 109 -12.39 4.94 12.57
C GLY A 109 -13.64 4.46 11.82
N VAL A 110 -13.49 3.46 10.97
CA VAL A 110 -14.59 2.85 10.21
C VAL A 110 -15.56 2.13 11.14
N ALA A 111 -15.07 1.39 12.13
CA ALA A 111 -15.91 0.69 13.11
C ALA A 111 -16.80 1.67 13.88
N LEU A 112 -16.25 2.80 14.31
CA LEU A 112 -17.03 3.86 14.98
C LEU A 112 -18.16 4.38 14.11
N VAL A 113 -17.92 4.61 12.82
CA VAL A 113 -18.94 5.08 11.88
C VAL A 113 -19.99 4.00 11.62
N ILE A 114 -19.60 2.76 11.36
CA ILE A 114 -20.53 1.69 11.02
C ILE A 114 -21.37 1.27 12.24
N PHE A 115 -20.74 1.08 13.40
CA PHE A 115 -21.41 0.55 14.60
C PHE A 115 -22.14 1.62 15.41
N LEU A 116 -21.69 2.87 15.38
CA LEU A 116 -22.36 4.00 16.00
C LEU A 116 -23.19 4.82 15.03
N GLY A 117 -23.39 4.35 13.81
CA GLY A 117 -24.03 5.09 12.70
C GLY A 117 -25.42 5.63 12.99
N VAL A 118 -26.18 4.98 13.87
CA VAL A 118 -27.50 5.48 14.35
C VAL A 118 -27.34 6.84 15.04
N TRP A 119 -26.24 7.06 15.78
CA TRP A 119 -25.92 8.31 16.47
C TRP A 119 -25.32 9.35 15.52
N ILE A 120 -24.74 8.93 14.40
CA ILE A 120 -24.06 9.76 13.40
C ILE A 120 -24.99 10.07 12.22
N GLY A 121 -26.15 9.42 12.11
CA GLY A 121 -27.13 9.59 11.02
C GLY A 121 -27.50 11.05 10.78
N GLY A 122 -27.75 11.80 11.84
CA GLY A 122 -27.99 13.25 11.76
C GLY A 122 -26.80 14.06 11.20
N PHE A 123 -25.55 13.61 11.42
CA PHE A 123 -24.37 14.26 10.86
C PHE A 123 -24.25 14.02 9.35
N ILE A 124 -24.62 12.83 8.87
CA ILE A 124 -24.63 12.50 7.43
C ILE A 124 -25.66 13.37 6.69
N GLU A 125 -26.88 13.48 7.23
CA GLU A 125 -27.93 14.34 6.65
C GLU A 125 -27.51 15.82 6.67
N MET A 126 -26.85 16.26 7.74
CA MET A 126 -26.44 17.65 7.91
C MET A 126 -25.26 18.05 7.00
N THR A 127 -24.34 17.11 6.67
CA THR A 127 -23.15 17.40 5.86
C THR A 127 -23.34 17.11 4.38
N GLY A 128 -24.38 16.35 3.98
CA GLY A 128 -24.57 15.90 2.60
C GLY A 128 -23.45 14.97 2.09
N MET A 129 -22.57 14.50 2.98
CA MET A 129 -21.46 13.60 2.63
C MET A 129 -21.98 12.21 2.28
N GLY A 130 -21.61 11.71 1.11
CA GLY A 130 -21.89 10.33 0.73
C GLY A 130 -21.22 9.33 1.68
N ARG A 131 -21.82 8.15 1.82
CA ARG A 131 -21.33 7.09 2.73
C ARG A 131 -19.87 6.72 2.51
N SER A 132 -19.40 6.67 1.25
CA SER A 132 -18.01 6.39 0.90
C SER A 132 -17.05 7.42 1.51
N TRP A 133 -17.34 8.70 1.35
CA TRP A 133 -16.51 9.77 1.89
C TRP A 133 -16.46 9.78 3.43
N LEU A 134 -17.57 9.40 4.08
CA LEU A 134 -17.60 9.27 5.53
C LEU A 134 -16.68 8.14 6.01
N LEU A 135 -16.70 6.98 5.33
CA LEU A 135 -15.81 5.86 5.64
C LEU A 135 -14.34 6.23 5.39
N VAL A 136 -14.03 6.87 4.26
CA VAL A 136 -12.68 7.32 3.92
C VAL A 136 -12.15 8.32 4.95
N SER A 137 -12.93 9.34 5.29
CA SER A 137 -12.52 10.35 6.26
C SER A 137 -12.34 9.77 7.67
N SER A 138 -13.22 8.87 8.10
CA SER A 138 -13.10 8.21 9.40
C SER A 138 -11.90 7.27 9.48
N ALA A 139 -11.61 6.52 8.40
CA ALA A 139 -10.41 5.69 8.30
C ALA A 139 -9.13 6.55 8.33
N ALA A 140 -9.12 7.66 7.59
CA ALA A 140 -8.00 8.60 7.59
C ALA A 140 -7.77 9.23 8.98
N LEU A 141 -8.83 9.68 9.64
CA LEU A 141 -8.75 10.24 11.00
C LEU A 141 -8.28 9.19 12.02
N GLY A 142 -8.82 7.97 11.98
CA GLY A 142 -8.39 6.88 12.85
C GLY A 142 -6.91 6.53 12.66
N SER A 143 -6.45 6.44 11.43
CA SER A 143 -5.03 6.26 11.09
C SER A 143 -4.17 7.40 11.63
N PHE A 144 -4.62 8.65 11.46
CA PHE A 144 -3.91 9.83 11.92
C PHE A 144 -3.78 9.88 13.43
N ILE A 145 -4.83 9.53 14.19
CA ILE A 145 -4.81 9.48 15.66
C ILE A 145 -3.76 8.46 16.12
N VAL A 146 -3.80 7.22 15.62
CA VAL A 146 -2.84 6.18 16.00
C VAL A 146 -1.42 6.59 15.64
N LEU A 147 -1.24 7.15 14.43
CA LEU A 147 0.05 7.69 14.01
C LEU A 147 0.56 8.77 14.97
N SER A 148 -0.29 9.72 15.37
CA SER A 148 0.08 10.81 16.28
C SER A 148 0.58 10.25 17.62
N VAL A 149 -0.07 9.23 18.14
CA VAL A 149 0.36 8.54 19.37
C VAL A 149 1.73 7.86 19.17
N VAL A 150 1.91 7.15 18.06
CA VAL A 150 3.20 6.50 17.74
C VAL A 150 4.30 7.53 17.53
N LEU A 151 4.03 8.65 16.88
CA LEU A 151 4.97 9.76 16.72
C LEU A 151 5.39 10.34 18.08
N ILE A 152 4.43 10.63 18.96
CA ILE A 152 4.72 11.12 20.33
C ILE A 152 5.59 10.11 21.08
N ALA A 153 5.27 8.82 21.00
CA ALA A 153 6.08 7.76 21.60
C ALA A 153 7.50 7.74 21.03
N SER A 154 7.65 7.95 19.71
CA SER A 154 8.95 7.94 19.03
C SER A 154 9.92 9.03 19.50
N PHE A 155 9.43 10.15 20.04
CA PHE A 155 10.28 11.19 20.61
C PHE A 155 10.91 10.78 21.94
N ARG A 156 10.26 9.88 22.69
CA ARG A 156 10.73 9.42 24.01
C ARG A 156 11.50 8.11 23.92
N ILE A 157 11.23 7.28 22.91
CA ILE A 157 11.78 5.92 22.77
C ILE A 157 12.88 5.93 21.68
N ARG A 158 14.09 5.55 22.08
CA ARG A 158 15.24 5.44 21.17
C ARG A 158 15.26 4.10 20.41
N SER A 159 14.73 3.03 21.02
CA SER A 159 14.76 1.68 20.45
C SER A 159 13.67 1.48 19.40
N GLY A 160 14.05 1.10 18.19
CA GLY A 160 13.10 0.73 17.12
C GLY A 160 12.24 -0.49 17.50
N ILE A 161 12.79 -1.47 18.23
CA ILE A 161 12.05 -2.64 18.70
C ILE A 161 10.94 -2.24 19.68
N SER A 162 11.22 -1.33 20.62
CA SER A 162 10.22 -0.85 21.55
C SER A 162 9.09 -0.10 20.83
N LEU A 163 9.40 0.63 19.76
CA LEU A 163 8.39 1.31 18.95
C LEU A 163 7.49 0.31 18.20
N LEU A 164 8.07 -0.78 17.69
CA LEU A 164 7.32 -1.90 17.08
C LEU A 164 6.35 -2.53 18.11
N ILE A 165 6.82 -2.80 19.33
CA ILE A 165 5.98 -3.39 20.38
C ILE A 165 4.82 -2.46 20.71
N ILE A 166 5.05 -1.15 20.81
CA ILE A 166 4.00 -0.18 21.06
C ILE A 166 2.96 -0.20 19.93
N GLY A 167 3.38 -0.22 18.67
CA GLY A 167 2.46 -0.32 17.53
C GLY A 167 1.59 -1.58 17.60
N LEU A 168 2.19 -2.74 17.93
CA LEU A 168 1.46 -3.99 18.11
C LEU A 168 0.47 -3.93 19.30
N MET A 169 0.86 -3.35 20.42
CA MET A 169 -0.02 -3.21 21.58
C MET A 169 -1.19 -2.27 21.30
N PHE A 170 -0.95 -1.17 20.59
CA PHE A 170 -2.05 -0.32 20.08
C PHE A 170 -2.99 -1.08 19.17
N GLY A 171 -2.44 -1.86 18.21
CA GLY A 171 -3.24 -2.71 17.34
C GLY A 171 -4.14 -3.67 18.13
N SER A 172 -3.61 -4.29 19.19
CA SER A 172 -4.36 -5.20 20.05
C SER A 172 -5.47 -4.45 20.85
N ALA A 173 -5.17 -3.29 21.40
CA ALA A 173 -6.14 -2.47 22.12
C ALA A 173 -7.28 -2.01 21.18
N VAL A 174 -6.95 -1.59 19.97
CA VAL A 174 -7.94 -1.22 18.95
C VAL A 174 -8.79 -2.42 18.55
N SER A 175 -8.19 -3.59 18.31
CA SER A 175 -8.94 -4.81 18.00
C SER A 175 -9.92 -5.19 19.10
N ALA A 176 -9.51 -5.08 20.38
CA ALA A 176 -10.39 -5.31 21.50
C ALA A 176 -11.57 -4.31 21.54
N THR A 177 -11.31 -3.02 21.28
CA THR A 177 -12.34 -1.99 21.19
C THR A 177 -13.35 -2.31 20.07
N VAL A 178 -12.85 -2.66 18.89
CA VAL A 178 -13.69 -3.05 17.75
C VAL A 178 -14.53 -4.28 18.10
N SER A 179 -13.96 -5.29 18.75
CA SER A 179 -14.70 -6.50 19.18
C SER A 179 -15.83 -6.17 20.15
N ILE A 180 -15.62 -5.22 21.06
CA ILE A 180 -16.70 -4.75 21.98
C ILE A 180 -17.82 -4.07 21.18
N LEU A 181 -17.47 -3.20 20.21
CA LEU A 181 -18.47 -2.55 19.37
C LEU A 181 -19.26 -3.57 18.53
N GLN A 182 -18.58 -4.59 17.97
CA GLN A 182 -19.23 -5.68 17.23
C GLN A 182 -20.20 -6.47 18.10
N TYR A 183 -19.83 -6.76 19.34
CA TYR A 183 -20.68 -7.55 20.27
C TYR A 183 -22.06 -6.90 20.51
N PHE A 184 -22.12 -5.58 20.54
CA PHE A 184 -23.37 -4.82 20.76
C PHE A 184 -24.06 -4.38 19.45
N SER A 185 -23.52 -4.78 18.27
CA SER A 185 -24.00 -4.32 16.97
C SER A 185 -24.96 -5.31 16.30
N GLN A 186 -25.74 -4.80 15.35
CA GLN A 186 -26.61 -5.62 14.49
C GLN A 186 -25.77 -6.38 13.46
N ALA A 187 -26.31 -7.52 12.97
CA ALA A 187 -25.62 -8.40 12.03
C ALA A 187 -25.23 -7.69 10.73
N GLU A 188 -26.09 -6.82 10.21
CA GLU A 188 -25.87 -6.04 8.98
C GLU A 188 -24.65 -5.10 9.11
N ASN A 189 -24.47 -4.47 10.27
CA ASN A 189 -23.33 -3.61 10.54
C ASN A 189 -22.03 -4.42 10.65
N ILE A 190 -22.10 -5.60 11.29
CA ILE A 190 -20.94 -6.51 11.35
C ILE A 190 -20.55 -6.95 9.95
N GLN A 191 -21.52 -7.32 9.11
CA GLN A 191 -21.29 -7.70 7.71
C GLN A 191 -20.63 -6.55 6.93
N ALA A 192 -21.16 -5.32 7.06
CA ALA A 192 -20.59 -4.14 6.38
C ALA A 192 -19.14 -3.88 6.79
N TYR A 193 -18.82 -4.03 8.07
CA TYR A 193 -17.45 -3.89 8.56
C TYR A 193 -16.53 -4.99 8.02
N VAL A 194 -16.97 -6.25 8.03
CA VAL A 194 -16.21 -7.38 7.49
C VAL A 194 -15.92 -7.18 6.00
N ILE A 195 -16.93 -6.77 5.20
CA ILE A 195 -16.75 -6.45 3.78
C ILE A 195 -15.68 -5.34 3.59
N TRP A 196 -15.71 -4.29 4.42
CA TRP A 196 -14.68 -3.26 4.37
C TRP A 196 -13.27 -3.82 4.66
N THR A 197 -13.13 -4.76 5.62
CA THR A 197 -11.83 -5.37 5.95
C THR A 197 -11.27 -6.26 4.83
N PHE A 198 -12.08 -6.68 3.89
CA PHE A 198 -11.64 -7.44 2.72
C PHE A 198 -10.84 -6.59 1.74
N GLY A 199 -10.97 -5.27 1.80
CA GLY A 199 -10.35 -4.35 0.87
C GLY A 199 -10.97 -4.41 -0.53
N SER A 200 -10.92 -3.31 -1.26
CA SER A 200 -11.40 -3.23 -2.63
C SER A 200 -10.59 -2.22 -3.43
N LEU A 201 -10.23 -2.58 -4.65
CA LEU A 201 -9.61 -1.66 -5.62
C LEU A 201 -10.65 -1.07 -6.57
N GLY A 202 -11.80 -1.72 -6.72
CA GLY A 202 -12.86 -1.33 -7.67
C GLY A 202 -13.94 -0.42 -7.11
N SER A 203 -13.87 -0.06 -5.84
CA SER A 203 -14.88 0.80 -5.19
C SER A 203 -14.66 2.30 -5.38
N LEU A 204 -13.53 2.72 -5.95
CA LEU A 204 -13.17 4.12 -6.10
C LEU A 204 -13.75 4.73 -7.37
N SER A 205 -14.41 5.87 -7.20
CA SER A 205 -14.82 6.78 -8.27
C SER A 205 -13.68 7.72 -8.65
N TRP A 206 -13.84 8.44 -9.77
CA TRP A 206 -12.89 9.49 -10.18
C TRP A 206 -12.72 10.59 -9.12
N SER A 207 -13.79 10.97 -8.41
CA SER A 207 -13.73 11.98 -7.35
C SER A 207 -12.79 11.57 -6.21
N GLU A 208 -12.79 10.30 -5.84
CA GLU A 208 -11.92 9.73 -4.81
C GLU A 208 -10.47 9.60 -5.32
N LEU A 209 -10.28 9.21 -6.58
CA LEU A 209 -8.97 9.17 -7.23
C LEU A 209 -8.31 10.55 -7.34
N TYR A 210 -9.08 11.62 -7.57
CA TYR A 210 -8.56 12.99 -7.61
C TYR A 210 -7.98 13.42 -6.25
N VAL A 211 -8.42 12.85 -5.15
CA VAL A 211 -7.84 13.09 -3.81
C VAL A 211 -6.71 12.13 -3.51
N MET A 212 -6.89 10.84 -3.79
CA MET A 212 -5.90 9.80 -3.52
C MET A 212 -4.59 10.01 -4.30
N THR A 213 -4.71 10.34 -5.59
CA THR A 213 -3.55 10.45 -6.50
C THR A 213 -2.53 11.50 -6.06
N PRO A 214 -2.89 12.78 -5.82
CA PRO A 214 -1.91 13.77 -5.41
C PRO A 214 -1.25 13.45 -4.07
N VAL A 215 -1.98 12.88 -3.11
CA VAL A 215 -1.40 12.49 -1.82
C VAL A 215 -0.33 11.42 -2.01
N ILE A 216 -0.62 10.38 -2.80
CA ILE A 216 0.35 9.31 -3.08
C ILE A 216 1.53 9.87 -3.89
N VAL A 217 1.31 10.64 -4.96
CA VAL A 217 2.38 11.18 -5.79
C VAL A 217 3.32 12.08 -4.98
N VAL A 218 2.79 12.99 -4.17
CA VAL A 218 3.61 13.86 -3.29
C VAL A 218 4.42 13.01 -2.30
N SER A 219 3.82 11.97 -1.73
CA SER A 219 4.50 11.09 -0.79
C SER A 219 5.55 10.21 -1.48
N LEU A 220 5.33 9.78 -2.72
CA LEU A 220 6.35 9.07 -3.51
C LEU A 220 7.53 10.00 -3.83
N VAL A 221 7.29 11.25 -4.20
CA VAL A 221 8.35 12.26 -4.37
C VAL A 221 9.09 12.49 -3.05
N GLY A 222 8.37 12.60 -1.92
CA GLY A 222 8.96 12.64 -0.58
C GLY A 222 9.88 11.46 -0.28
N SER A 223 9.53 10.27 -0.77
CA SER A 223 10.35 9.05 -0.62
C SER A 223 11.69 9.15 -1.35
N PHE A 224 11.74 9.79 -2.51
CA PHE A 224 12.99 10.05 -3.20
C PHE A 224 13.89 11.04 -2.42
N LEU A 225 13.31 12.08 -1.81
CA LEU A 225 14.05 13.02 -0.97
C LEU A 225 14.61 12.34 0.28
N LEU A 226 13.92 11.34 0.80
CA LEU A 226 14.35 10.53 1.96
C LEU A 226 15.37 9.44 1.60
N SER A 227 15.69 9.21 0.33
CA SER A 227 16.60 8.13 -0.10
C SER A 227 18.01 8.27 0.50
N LYS A 228 18.56 9.49 0.57
CA LYS A 228 19.90 9.73 1.18
C LYS A 228 19.89 9.44 2.69
N PRO A 229 18.98 10.02 3.50
CA PRO A 229 18.85 9.67 4.91
C PRO A 229 18.65 8.18 5.14
N LEU A 230 17.83 7.50 4.34
CA LEU A 230 17.59 6.05 4.45
C LEU A 230 18.88 5.26 4.17
N ASN A 231 19.67 5.63 3.16
CA ASN A 231 20.96 4.98 2.89
C ASN A 231 21.93 5.12 4.06
N VAL A 232 21.96 6.29 4.70
CA VAL A 232 22.81 6.52 5.87
C VAL A 232 22.34 5.69 7.08
N LEU A 233 21.01 5.55 7.28
CA LEU A 233 20.45 4.72 8.37
C LEU A 233 20.80 3.24 8.24
N LEU A 234 21.07 2.72 7.05
CA LEU A 234 21.53 1.34 6.86
C LEU A 234 22.84 1.05 7.60
N LEU A 235 23.70 2.06 7.77
CA LEU A 235 24.97 1.93 8.49
C LEU A 235 24.79 1.84 10.01
N GLY A 236 23.58 2.10 10.51
CA GLY A 236 23.23 2.12 11.93
C GLY A 236 23.07 3.54 12.48
N GLU A 237 22.20 3.66 13.50
CA GLU A 237 21.84 4.98 14.07
C GLU A 237 23.06 5.74 14.62
N ASN A 238 23.93 5.07 15.37
CA ASN A 238 25.12 5.69 15.98
C ASN A 238 26.08 6.22 14.90
N TYR A 239 26.29 5.45 13.83
CA TYR A 239 27.14 5.86 12.72
C TYR A 239 26.50 6.99 11.91
N ALA A 240 25.20 6.91 11.69
CA ALA A 240 24.44 7.94 11.00
C ALA A 240 24.46 9.28 11.77
N GLU A 241 24.40 9.25 13.09
CA GLU A 241 24.52 10.43 13.96
C GLU A 241 25.92 11.03 13.86
N SER A 242 26.96 10.20 13.83
CA SER A 242 28.38 10.66 13.66
C SER A 242 28.61 11.33 12.30
N LEU A 243 27.83 10.95 11.27
CA LEU A 243 27.82 11.61 9.95
C LEU A 243 26.97 12.89 9.90
N GLY A 244 26.42 13.34 11.05
CA GLY A 244 25.63 14.56 11.16
C GLY A 244 24.14 14.38 10.83
N LEU A 245 23.63 13.14 10.70
CA LEU A 245 22.20 12.91 10.46
C LEU A 245 21.39 13.13 11.75
N ASN A 246 20.40 14.01 11.69
CA ASN A 246 19.44 14.15 12.79
C ASN A 246 18.46 13.00 12.80
N ILE A 247 18.77 11.97 13.61
CA ILE A 247 17.98 10.72 13.67
C ILE A 247 16.52 10.98 14.02
N LYS A 248 16.23 11.86 15.00
CA LYS A 248 14.85 12.15 15.42
C LYS A 248 14.03 12.75 14.28
N ARG A 249 14.57 13.76 13.61
CA ARG A 249 13.92 14.43 12.48
C ARG A 249 13.72 13.46 11.32
N THR A 250 14.75 12.67 10.98
CA THR A 250 14.68 11.68 9.90
C THR A 250 13.64 10.62 10.18
N ARG A 251 13.61 10.06 11.39
CA ARG A 251 12.59 9.08 11.83
C ARG A 251 11.18 9.66 11.70
N MET A 252 10.97 10.89 12.18
CA MET A 252 9.68 11.57 12.08
C MET A 252 9.25 11.72 10.61
N LEU A 253 10.13 12.19 9.72
CA LEU A 253 9.81 12.37 8.32
C LEU A 253 9.48 11.05 7.63
N ILE A 254 10.20 9.97 7.93
CA ILE A 254 9.93 8.63 7.39
C ILE A 254 8.57 8.14 7.87
N ILE A 255 8.26 8.25 9.15
CA ILE A 255 6.97 7.80 9.71
C ILE A 255 5.82 8.59 9.08
N ILE A 256 5.94 9.92 8.98
CA ILE A 256 4.91 10.77 8.35
C ILE A 256 4.70 10.36 6.88
N ASN A 257 5.77 10.23 6.11
CA ASN A 257 5.69 9.87 4.69
C ASN A 257 5.07 8.48 4.48
N THR A 258 5.51 7.50 5.27
CA THR A 258 4.94 6.13 5.25
C THR A 258 3.46 6.14 5.59
N SER A 259 3.06 6.99 6.51
CA SER A 259 1.66 7.07 6.95
C SER A 259 0.76 7.71 5.91
N PHE A 260 1.25 8.71 5.20
CA PHE A 260 0.52 9.22 4.04
C PHE A 260 0.40 8.15 2.95
N LEU A 261 1.45 7.37 2.66
CA LEU A 261 1.40 6.30 1.68
C LEU A 261 0.42 5.18 2.10
N ALA A 262 0.65 4.55 3.24
CA ALA A 262 -0.14 3.41 3.69
C ALA A 262 -1.52 3.81 4.22
N GLY A 263 -1.61 4.94 4.91
CA GLY A 263 -2.86 5.45 5.47
C GLY A 263 -3.86 5.85 4.38
N THR A 264 -3.39 6.52 3.32
CA THR A 264 -4.24 6.85 2.16
C THR A 264 -4.77 5.59 1.50
N VAL A 265 -3.90 4.61 1.21
CA VAL A 265 -4.37 3.34 0.63
C VAL A 265 -5.39 2.66 1.52
N THR A 266 -5.14 2.57 2.84
CA THR A 266 -6.07 1.93 3.76
C THR A 266 -7.39 2.68 3.87
N ALA A 267 -7.37 4.01 3.83
CA ALA A 267 -8.58 4.83 3.89
C ALA A 267 -9.49 4.62 2.67
N PHE A 268 -8.91 4.57 1.48
CA PHE A 268 -9.66 4.46 0.22
C PHE A 268 -9.96 3.02 -0.20
N CYS A 269 -9.00 2.11 -0.02
CA CYS A 269 -9.08 0.73 -0.52
C CYS A 269 -9.36 -0.30 0.59
N GLY A 270 -9.41 0.11 1.86
CA GLY A 270 -9.35 -0.81 2.98
C GLY A 270 -7.95 -1.42 3.19
N PRO A 271 -7.79 -2.33 4.15
CA PRO A 271 -6.51 -2.95 4.43
C PRO A 271 -6.07 -3.90 3.31
N ILE A 272 -4.82 -3.77 2.83
CA ILE A 272 -4.21 -4.67 1.84
C ILE A 272 -2.88 -5.15 2.41
N ALA A 273 -2.82 -6.41 2.80
CA ALA A 273 -1.66 -6.99 3.48
C ALA A 273 -0.54 -7.42 2.50
N PHE A 274 0.63 -7.69 3.05
CA PHE A 274 1.80 -8.33 2.43
C PHE A 274 2.53 -7.56 1.33
N ILE A 275 1.90 -6.68 0.55
CA ILE A 275 2.57 -5.93 -0.54
C ILE A 275 3.79 -5.16 -0.01
N GLY A 276 3.62 -4.37 1.05
CA GLY A 276 4.71 -3.61 1.65
C GLY A 276 5.80 -4.47 2.30
N LEU A 277 5.52 -5.73 2.57
CA LEU A 277 6.48 -6.64 3.15
C LEU A 277 7.26 -7.42 2.09
N ALA A 278 6.57 -7.97 1.10
CA ALA A 278 7.15 -8.86 0.09
C ALA A 278 7.94 -8.09 -0.99
N ILE A 279 7.38 -6.99 -1.51
CA ILE A 279 7.95 -6.29 -2.66
C ILE A 279 9.37 -5.73 -2.43
N PRO A 280 9.67 -5.01 -1.32
CA PRO A 280 11.02 -4.53 -1.10
C PRO A 280 12.04 -5.65 -1.01
N HIS A 281 11.61 -6.80 -0.50
CA HIS A 281 12.47 -7.96 -0.42
C HIS A 281 12.73 -8.59 -1.79
N ILE A 282 11.68 -8.77 -2.60
CA ILE A 282 11.81 -9.24 -3.99
C ILE A 282 12.75 -8.29 -4.78
N ALA A 283 12.58 -6.98 -4.61
CA ALA A 283 13.42 -6.00 -5.28
C ALA A 283 14.91 -6.15 -4.91
N ARG A 284 15.23 -6.32 -3.61
CA ARG A 284 16.61 -6.56 -3.16
C ARG A 284 17.18 -7.88 -3.69
N MET A 285 16.38 -8.93 -3.76
CA MET A 285 16.81 -10.21 -4.31
C MET A 285 17.11 -10.13 -5.82
N LEU A 286 16.31 -9.40 -6.57
CA LEU A 286 16.48 -9.25 -8.02
C LEU A 286 17.68 -8.37 -8.37
N PHE A 287 17.91 -7.31 -7.60
CA PHE A 287 18.85 -6.28 -7.95
C PHE A 287 20.11 -6.23 -7.10
N HIS A 288 20.20 -7.03 -6.05
CA HIS A 288 21.37 -7.14 -5.17
C HIS A 288 21.92 -5.76 -4.72
N THR A 289 21.02 -4.83 -4.38
CA THR A 289 21.38 -3.48 -3.93
C THR A 289 20.56 -3.06 -2.72
N SER A 290 21.15 -2.25 -1.86
CA SER A 290 20.47 -1.60 -0.74
C SER A 290 20.31 -0.08 -0.97
N ASN A 291 20.77 0.45 -2.10
CA ASN A 291 20.68 1.89 -2.40
C ASN A 291 19.25 2.30 -2.71
N HIS A 292 18.66 3.13 -1.84
CA HIS A 292 17.26 3.59 -1.96
C HIS A 292 16.99 4.43 -3.23
N LEU A 293 17.99 5.14 -3.77
CA LEU A 293 17.80 5.86 -5.04
C LEU A 293 17.48 4.92 -6.20
N LEU A 294 18.01 3.70 -6.16
CA LEU A 294 17.76 2.66 -7.15
C LEU A 294 16.57 1.76 -6.75
N LEU A 295 16.45 1.42 -5.48
CA LEU A 295 15.38 0.55 -4.99
C LEU A 295 14.01 1.20 -5.06
N THR A 296 13.89 2.50 -4.76
CA THR A 296 12.59 3.18 -4.73
C THR A 296 11.84 3.07 -6.06
N PRO A 297 12.41 3.43 -7.22
CA PRO A 297 11.71 3.29 -8.50
C PRO A 297 11.39 1.83 -8.85
N LEU A 298 12.26 0.89 -8.48
CA LEU A 298 12.02 -0.53 -8.72
C LEU A 298 10.87 -1.07 -7.87
N VAL A 299 10.82 -0.67 -6.61
CA VAL A 299 9.76 -1.05 -5.67
C VAL A 299 8.43 -0.44 -6.11
N ILE A 300 8.42 0.77 -6.66
CA ILE A 300 7.23 1.38 -7.27
C ILE A 300 6.72 0.49 -8.41
N LEU A 301 7.57 0.14 -9.39
CA LEU A 301 7.17 -0.66 -10.54
C LEU A 301 6.71 -2.07 -10.14
N LEU A 302 7.48 -2.75 -9.29
CA LEU A 302 7.15 -4.11 -8.83
C LEU A 302 5.88 -4.13 -7.98
N GLY A 303 5.69 -3.15 -7.10
CA GLY A 303 4.49 -3.04 -6.27
C GLY A 303 3.24 -2.81 -7.09
N SER A 304 3.31 -1.88 -8.05
CA SER A 304 2.23 -1.62 -9.00
C SER A 304 1.91 -2.85 -9.84
N LEU A 305 2.91 -3.49 -10.42
CA LEU A 305 2.75 -4.67 -11.26
C LEU A 305 2.12 -5.82 -10.49
N LEU A 306 2.63 -6.13 -9.29
CA LEU A 306 2.13 -7.26 -8.52
C LEU A 306 0.69 -7.03 -8.05
N LEU A 307 0.34 -5.80 -7.64
CA LEU A 307 -1.03 -5.52 -7.23
C LEU A 307 -2.00 -5.54 -8.41
N ILE A 308 -1.59 -5.11 -9.61
CA ILE A 308 -2.37 -5.29 -10.83
C ILE A 308 -2.58 -6.78 -11.14
N ILE A 309 -1.55 -7.61 -11.03
CA ILE A 309 -1.66 -9.06 -11.25
C ILE A 309 -2.65 -9.67 -10.23
N PHE A 310 -2.55 -9.30 -8.97
CA PHE A 310 -3.47 -9.80 -7.94
C PHE A 310 -4.90 -9.29 -8.15
N ASP A 311 -5.09 -8.08 -8.66
CA ASP A 311 -6.40 -7.58 -9.06
C ASP A 311 -7.01 -8.41 -10.20
N VAL A 312 -6.23 -8.72 -11.23
CA VAL A 312 -6.66 -9.60 -12.32
C VAL A 312 -7.04 -10.99 -11.80
N ILE A 313 -6.23 -11.58 -10.92
CA ILE A 313 -6.54 -12.87 -10.30
C ILE A 313 -7.82 -12.78 -9.45
N SER A 314 -8.04 -11.67 -8.74
CA SER A 314 -9.21 -11.48 -7.88
C SER A 314 -10.51 -11.42 -8.66
N GLN A 315 -10.47 -11.00 -9.92
CA GLN A 315 -11.65 -10.89 -10.78
C GLN A 315 -12.18 -12.23 -11.27
N LEU A 316 -11.42 -13.34 -11.11
CA LEU A 316 -11.80 -14.67 -11.61
C LEU A 316 -12.38 -14.57 -13.03
N PRO A 317 -11.57 -14.30 -14.07
CA PRO A 317 -12.08 -14.06 -15.42
C PRO A 317 -13.08 -15.16 -15.85
N GLY A 318 -14.31 -14.73 -16.25
CA GLY A 318 -15.41 -15.63 -16.59
C GLY A 318 -16.35 -16.00 -15.44
N MET A 319 -16.20 -15.39 -14.26
CA MET A 319 -17.14 -15.48 -13.14
C MET A 319 -17.72 -14.10 -12.81
N ASP A 320 -18.97 -14.08 -12.31
CA ASP A 320 -19.63 -12.84 -11.87
C ASP A 320 -19.13 -12.36 -10.49
N GLU A 321 -18.50 -13.25 -9.73
CA GLU A 321 -18.00 -12.98 -8.38
C GLU A 321 -16.55 -12.52 -8.42
N THR A 322 -16.18 -11.62 -7.49
CA THR A 322 -14.81 -11.17 -7.30
C THR A 322 -14.27 -11.59 -5.93
N LEU A 323 -13.05 -12.10 -5.89
CA LEU A 323 -12.41 -12.44 -4.63
C LEU A 323 -11.90 -11.18 -3.91
N PRO A 324 -11.95 -11.15 -2.57
CA PRO A 324 -11.38 -10.06 -1.79
C PRO A 324 -9.89 -9.87 -2.06
N ILE A 325 -9.46 -8.64 -2.38
CA ILE A 325 -8.05 -8.38 -2.72
C ILE A 325 -7.11 -8.70 -1.55
N ASN A 326 -7.53 -8.43 -0.32
CA ASN A 326 -6.74 -8.75 0.87
C ASN A 326 -6.55 -10.26 1.07
N ALA A 327 -7.54 -11.08 0.68
CA ALA A 327 -7.42 -12.54 0.70
C ALA A 327 -6.38 -13.03 -0.32
N ILE A 328 -6.42 -12.50 -1.55
CA ILE A 328 -5.46 -12.85 -2.60
C ILE A 328 -4.04 -12.45 -2.19
N THR A 329 -3.85 -11.21 -1.76
CA THR A 329 -2.51 -10.75 -1.33
C THR A 329 -1.98 -11.54 -0.14
N SER A 330 -2.85 -11.98 0.77
CA SER A 330 -2.47 -12.80 1.92
C SER A 330 -2.15 -14.24 1.52
N LEU A 331 -2.93 -14.84 0.62
CA LEU A 331 -2.74 -16.21 0.15
C LEU A 331 -1.38 -16.39 -0.55
N PHE A 332 -0.95 -15.41 -1.32
CA PHE A 332 0.36 -15.45 -1.98
C PHE A 332 1.47 -14.88 -1.11
N GLY A 333 1.19 -13.85 -0.33
CA GLY A 333 2.18 -13.15 0.48
C GLY A 333 2.64 -13.94 1.70
N ALA A 334 1.75 -14.63 2.41
CA ALA A 334 2.13 -15.39 3.60
C ALA A 334 3.07 -16.56 3.30
N PRO A 335 2.81 -17.43 2.30
CA PRO A 335 3.76 -18.49 1.92
C PRO A 335 5.12 -17.94 1.48
N PHE A 336 5.12 -16.81 0.73
CA PHE A 336 6.36 -16.17 0.31
C PHE A 336 7.20 -15.72 1.51
N VAL A 337 6.58 -15.10 2.51
CA VAL A 337 7.28 -14.65 3.72
C VAL A 337 7.78 -15.83 4.54
N ILE A 338 7.00 -16.90 4.68
CA ILE A 338 7.41 -18.13 5.36
C ILE A 338 8.63 -18.72 4.64
N TRP A 339 8.56 -18.88 3.33
CA TRP A 339 9.68 -19.38 2.54
C TRP A 339 10.94 -18.53 2.72
N LEU A 340 10.79 -17.21 2.77
CA LEU A 340 11.85 -16.27 2.99
C LEU A 340 12.55 -16.48 4.34
N ILE A 341 11.77 -16.67 5.41
CA ILE A 341 12.27 -16.89 6.77
C ILE A 341 13.03 -18.22 6.84
N LEU A 342 12.47 -19.27 6.24
CA LEU A 342 13.07 -20.59 6.24
C LEU A 342 14.39 -20.67 5.45
N ARG A 343 14.50 -19.91 4.35
CA ARG A 343 15.72 -19.81 3.54
C ARG A 343 16.86 -19.03 4.24
N LYS A 344 16.59 -18.45 5.39
CA LYS A 344 17.37 -17.42 6.10
C LYS A 344 18.67 -17.90 6.77
N SER A 345 19.20 -19.08 6.56
CA SER A 345 20.54 -19.40 7.08
C SER A 345 21.66 -18.49 6.53
N ASN A 346 21.41 -17.69 5.47
CA ASN A 346 22.38 -16.83 4.79
C ASN A 346 21.99 -15.34 4.72
N LEU A 347 20.95 -14.86 5.42
CA LEU A 347 20.47 -13.47 5.30
C LEU A 347 21.13 -12.47 6.26
N ASN A 348 22.13 -12.88 7.04
CA ASN A 348 22.87 -12.00 7.96
C ASN A 348 23.74 -10.93 7.26
N TYR A 349 23.73 -10.86 5.93
CA TYR A 349 24.60 -9.96 5.14
C TYR A 349 23.83 -8.84 4.38
N GLN A 350 22.53 -8.63 4.64
CA GLN A 350 21.75 -7.65 3.84
C GLN A 350 21.36 -6.37 4.59
N PHE A 351 21.83 -6.17 5.82
CA PHE A 351 21.67 -4.93 6.58
C PHE A 351 23.00 -4.48 7.16
#